data_62963ddea13b3ce7d0abf0d6d8f80601
#
_entry.id   62963ddea13b3ce7d0abf0d6d8f80601
#
_cell.length_a   1.000
_cell.length_b   1.000
_cell.length_c   1.000
_cell.angle_alpha   90.00
_cell.angle_beta   90.00
_cell.angle_gamma   90.00
#
_symmetry.space_group_name_H-M   'P 1'
#
loop_
_entity.id
_entity.type
_entity.pdbx_description
1 polymer ?
#
loop_
_entity_poly.entity_id
_entity_poly.type
_entity_poly.pdbx_seq_one_letter_code
_entity_poly.pdbx_strand_id
1 'polypeptide(L)'
;MEFSHEYFDDEVREDFYVSGLMKRLWAANLEVISDVAKVCDKYNIRWFADYGTLLGAVRHGGCIPWDDDFDICMLRGDYMRFLEVAEKELPQNYSVLNCHNEYEDLLTRVINTRHPTFEEDILQRYHQCYLGAGIDIFPLDYMAPTKKEQEAHKTLLRAILSFEPILSDENLDQAMLDQVLSQLEQLCGVKFDRQGKLIKQMYEATEGVCALYGPEQADTVMLAPIWAKYGVKTYPLTCFQHAIKVRFENIDIWISAEYDKMLQNEYGDYMRIIKGGASHDYPCFAEQEAYVREHLPKYPFEYTFDKKDIETEERLTDSRSQERVRGILNYDNRVQIQIQREVLILPYRASSWKNIEAVWRQECADKTCHVTVILPPYYEKTALG
;
A
#
# COMPACT_ATOMS: atom_id res chain seq x y z
N MET A 1 -17.58 7.78 7.88
CA MET A 1 -18.06 7.50 6.50
C MET A 1 -19.42 6.80 6.54
N GLU A 2 -20.21 6.85 5.44
CA GLU A 2 -21.46 6.12 5.36
C GLU A 2 -21.30 4.92 4.44
N PHE A 3 -21.76 3.76 4.93
CA PHE A 3 -21.87 2.52 4.17
C PHE A 3 -23.33 2.06 4.21
N SER A 4 -23.81 1.41 3.15
CA SER A 4 -25.12 0.76 3.21
C SER A 4 -25.03 -0.45 4.15
N HIS A 5 -26.18 -0.87 4.68
CA HIS A 5 -26.22 -2.01 5.60
C HIS A 5 -25.76 -3.29 4.92
N GLU A 6 -26.10 -3.44 3.64
CA GLU A 6 -25.77 -4.59 2.79
C GLU A 6 -24.27 -4.67 2.46
N TYR A 7 -23.52 -3.56 2.60
CA TYR A 7 -22.07 -3.58 2.42
C TYR A 7 -21.39 -4.60 3.35
N PHE A 8 -21.92 -4.77 4.55
CA PHE A 8 -21.31 -5.65 5.56
C PHE A 8 -21.83 -7.10 5.51
N ASP A 9 -22.67 -7.45 4.54
CA ASP A 9 -23.05 -8.83 4.32
C ASP A 9 -21.88 -9.62 3.71
N ASP A 10 -21.80 -10.92 4.03
CA ASP A 10 -20.85 -11.83 3.37
C ASP A 10 -21.08 -11.85 1.86
N GLU A 11 -20.02 -11.93 1.09
CA GLU A 11 -20.13 -11.99 -0.38
C GLU A 11 -19.01 -12.81 -1.02
N VAL A 12 -19.15 -13.10 -2.31
CA VAL A 12 -18.08 -13.62 -3.16
C VAL A 12 -17.71 -12.57 -4.18
N ARG A 13 -16.47 -12.10 -4.14
CA ARG A 13 -15.84 -11.23 -5.16
C ARG A 13 -14.76 -12.02 -5.88
N GLU A 14 -14.74 -12.00 -7.20
CA GLU A 14 -13.71 -12.69 -8.01
C GLU A 14 -13.49 -14.15 -7.59
N ASP A 15 -14.58 -14.89 -7.33
CA ASP A 15 -14.57 -16.26 -6.81
C ASP A 15 -13.80 -16.42 -5.49
N PHE A 16 -13.81 -15.39 -4.64
CA PHE A 16 -13.20 -15.38 -3.32
C PHE A 16 -14.23 -14.95 -2.27
N TYR A 17 -14.34 -15.73 -1.20
CA TYR A 17 -15.26 -15.42 -0.11
C TYR A 17 -14.72 -14.30 0.76
N VAL A 18 -15.49 -13.24 0.91
CA VAL A 18 -15.20 -12.09 1.76
C VAL A 18 -16.25 -12.02 2.86
N SER A 19 -15.82 -12.18 4.10
CA SER A 19 -16.73 -12.13 5.25
C SER A 19 -17.14 -10.69 5.58
N GLY A 20 -18.29 -10.53 6.23
CA GLY A 20 -18.73 -9.25 6.76
C GLY A 20 -17.75 -8.66 7.80
N LEU A 21 -17.02 -9.51 8.55
CA LEU A 21 -15.97 -9.03 9.45
C LEU A 21 -14.79 -8.42 8.68
N MET A 22 -14.35 -9.03 7.58
CA MET A 22 -13.33 -8.46 6.71
C MET A 22 -13.75 -7.11 6.16
N LYS A 23 -14.99 -6.98 5.70
CA LYS A 23 -15.53 -5.71 5.21
C LYS A 23 -15.62 -4.63 6.31
N ARG A 24 -15.89 -5.02 7.55
CA ARG A 24 -15.81 -4.10 8.70
C ARG A 24 -14.37 -3.66 8.96
N LEU A 25 -13.40 -4.55 8.82
CA LEU A 25 -11.99 -4.19 8.91
C LEU A 25 -11.59 -3.24 7.78
N TRP A 26 -11.96 -3.52 6.54
CA TRP A 26 -11.75 -2.60 5.43
C TRP A 26 -12.37 -1.22 5.68
N ALA A 27 -13.62 -1.19 6.15
CA ALA A 27 -14.29 0.07 6.49
C ALA A 27 -13.55 0.84 7.61
N ALA A 28 -13.04 0.13 8.61
CA ALA A 28 -12.25 0.74 9.68
C ALA A 28 -10.89 1.25 9.16
N ASN A 29 -10.20 0.51 8.29
CA ASN A 29 -8.98 0.97 7.62
C ASN A 29 -9.24 2.21 6.74
N LEU A 30 -10.40 2.28 6.06
CA LEU A 30 -10.81 3.45 5.28
C LEU A 30 -11.03 4.69 6.16
N GLU A 31 -11.52 4.54 7.39
CA GLU A 31 -11.57 5.66 8.35
C GLU A 31 -10.16 6.13 8.73
N VAL A 32 -9.23 5.17 8.97
CA VAL A 32 -7.86 5.52 9.34
C VAL A 32 -7.15 6.26 8.21
N ILE A 33 -7.19 5.74 6.98
CA ILE A 33 -6.55 6.42 5.84
C ILE A 33 -7.18 7.79 5.55
N SER A 34 -8.49 7.93 5.79
CA SER A 34 -9.18 9.21 5.64
C SER A 34 -8.73 10.25 6.67
N ASP A 35 -8.50 9.82 7.92
CA ASP A 35 -7.97 10.71 8.95
C ASP A 35 -6.51 11.09 8.69
N VAL A 36 -5.68 10.14 8.25
CA VAL A 36 -4.31 10.41 7.79
C VAL A 36 -4.32 11.40 6.60
N ALA A 37 -5.19 11.20 5.62
CA ALA A 37 -5.33 12.09 4.47
C ALA A 37 -5.69 13.52 4.88
N LYS A 38 -6.58 13.71 5.87
CA LYS A 38 -6.92 15.04 6.40
C LYS A 38 -5.71 15.74 7.02
N VAL A 39 -4.88 14.99 7.76
CA VAL A 39 -3.62 15.54 8.31
C VAL A 39 -2.68 15.92 7.17
N CYS A 40 -2.52 15.05 6.18
CA CYS A 40 -1.68 15.31 5.01
C CYS A 40 -2.14 16.55 4.24
N ASP A 41 -3.44 16.68 3.99
CA ASP A 41 -4.02 17.84 3.30
C ASP A 41 -3.78 19.15 4.10
N LYS A 42 -3.97 19.12 5.43
CA LYS A 42 -3.75 20.27 6.31
C LYS A 42 -2.31 20.79 6.27
N TYR A 43 -1.34 19.89 6.18
CA TYR A 43 0.09 20.22 6.22
C TYR A 43 0.76 20.17 4.84
N ASN A 44 -0.02 20.01 3.76
CA ASN A 44 0.47 19.89 2.39
C ASN A 44 1.55 18.80 2.25
N ILE A 45 1.29 17.65 2.83
CA ILE A 45 2.11 16.43 2.78
C ILE A 45 1.59 15.56 1.65
N ARG A 46 2.44 15.17 0.72
CA ARG A 46 2.07 14.29 -0.39
C ARG A 46 2.22 12.83 0.02
N TRP A 47 1.23 12.04 -0.34
CA TRP A 47 1.21 10.61 -0.15
C TRP A 47 0.60 9.92 -1.36
N PHE A 48 0.91 8.65 -1.53
CA PHE A 48 0.42 7.84 -2.65
C PHE A 48 0.07 6.45 -2.13
N ALA A 49 -1.02 5.87 -2.63
CA ALA A 49 -1.28 4.46 -2.42
C ALA A 49 -0.14 3.62 -3.01
N ASP A 50 0.22 2.54 -2.32
CA ASP A 50 1.28 1.61 -2.75
C ASP A 50 0.80 0.17 -2.63
N TYR A 51 1.59 -0.79 -3.05
CA TYR A 51 1.34 -2.24 -2.96
C TYR A 51 -0.10 -2.65 -3.34
N GLY A 52 -0.76 -3.44 -2.47
CA GLY A 52 -2.12 -3.93 -2.64
C GLY A 52 -3.15 -2.81 -2.76
N THR A 53 -2.97 -1.71 -2.03
CA THR A 53 -3.86 -0.55 -2.11
C THR A 53 -3.81 0.13 -3.49
N LEU A 54 -2.62 0.32 -4.07
CA LEU A 54 -2.49 0.84 -5.43
C LEU A 54 -3.06 -0.14 -6.47
N LEU A 55 -2.73 -1.42 -6.36
CA LEU A 55 -3.23 -2.45 -7.26
C LEU A 55 -4.76 -2.57 -7.18
N GLY A 56 -5.31 -2.54 -5.98
CA GLY A 56 -6.75 -2.56 -5.73
C GLY A 56 -7.45 -1.35 -6.33
N ALA A 57 -6.90 -0.15 -6.14
CA ALA A 57 -7.43 1.08 -6.72
C ALA A 57 -7.54 1.00 -8.25
N VAL A 58 -6.51 0.47 -8.91
CA VAL A 58 -6.45 0.42 -10.38
C VAL A 58 -7.24 -0.74 -10.97
N ARG A 59 -7.14 -1.93 -10.37
CA ARG A 59 -7.70 -3.16 -10.93
C ARG A 59 -9.13 -3.44 -10.46
N HIS A 60 -9.43 -3.16 -9.19
CA HIS A 60 -10.71 -3.50 -8.57
C HIS A 60 -11.58 -2.27 -8.26
N GLY A 61 -11.02 -1.07 -8.25
CA GLY A 61 -11.71 0.15 -7.79
C GLY A 61 -11.92 0.18 -6.27
N GLY A 62 -11.25 -0.69 -5.52
CA GLY A 62 -11.37 -0.89 -4.09
C GLY A 62 -10.48 -1.99 -3.57
N CYS A 63 -10.84 -2.57 -2.44
CA CYS A 63 -10.09 -3.63 -1.79
C CYS A 63 -9.99 -4.88 -2.67
N ILE A 64 -8.81 -5.47 -2.71
CA ILE A 64 -8.60 -6.78 -3.33
C ILE A 64 -9.24 -7.82 -2.41
N PRO A 65 -10.07 -8.76 -2.91
CA PRO A 65 -10.84 -9.66 -2.05
C PRO A 65 -10.02 -10.51 -1.07
N TRP A 66 -8.77 -10.82 -1.42
CA TRP A 66 -7.83 -11.62 -0.63
C TRP A 66 -6.71 -10.77 -0.01
N ASP A 67 -6.99 -9.49 0.25
CA ASP A 67 -6.07 -8.52 0.84
C ASP A 67 -6.72 -7.87 2.06
N ASP A 68 -5.99 -7.65 3.13
CA ASP A 68 -6.54 -7.22 4.41
C ASP A 68 -5.82 -6.00 5.03
N ASP A 69 -4.79 -5.51 4.38
CA ASP A 69 -4.02 -4.34 4.79
C ASP A 69 -4.11 -3.17 3.78
N PHE A 70 -3.73 -1.99 4.22
CA PHE A 70 -3.68 -0.81 3.39
C PHE A 70 -2.32 -0.15 3.50
N ASP A 71 -1.71 0.05 2.35
CA ASP A 71 -0.37 0.59 2.19
C ASP A 71 -0.36 1.93 1.49
N ILE A 72 0.38 2.87 2.03
CA ILE A 72 0.71 4.12 1.35
C ILE A 72 2.20 4.39 1.41
N CYS A 73 2.71 5.19 0.50
CA CYS A 73 4.09 5.64 0.54
C CYS A 73 4.19 7.16 0.50
N MET A 74 5.28 7.66 1.04
CA MET A 74 5.65 9.08 1.04
C MET A 74 7.12 9.23 0.68
N LEU A 75 7.48 10.25 -0.10
CA LEU A 75 8.88 10.62 -0.23
C LEU A 75 9.44 11.00 1.14
N ARG A 76 10.72 10.70 1.41
CA ARG A 76 11.36 10.90 2.73
C ARG A 76 11.05 12.25 3.38
N GLY A 77 11.08 13.33 2.63
CA GLY A 77 10.80 14.67 3.16
C GLY A 77 9.35 14.86 3.60
N ASP A 78 8.39 14.28 2.87
CA ASP A 78 6.97 14.28 3.23
C ASP A 78 6.71 13.35 4.42
N TYR A 79 7.35 12.18 4.46
CA TYR A 79 7.29 11.22 5.56
C TYR A 79 7.76 11.84 6.89
N MET A 80 8.92 12.49 6.90
CA MET A 80 9.42 13.14 8.13
C MET A 80 8.49 14.25 8.61
N ARG A 81 7.94 15.06 7.70
CA ARG A 81 6.94 16.08 8.06
C ARG A 81 5.66 15.48 8.63
N PHE A 82 5.25 14.31 8.12
CA PHE A 82 4.12 13.58 8.67
C PHE A 82 4.39 13.14 10.11
N LEU A 83 5.55 12.55 10.40
CA LEU A 83 5.92 12.13 11.75
C LEU A 83 5.93 13.29 12.77
N GLU A 84 6.35 14.50 12.35
CA GLU A 84 6.37 15.68 13.23
C GLU A 84 4.98 16.11 13.72
N VAL A 85 3.93 15.83 12.95
CA VAL A 85 2.58 16.33 13.23
C VAL A 85 1.58 15.24 13.58
N ALA A 86 1.82 14.00 13.17
CA ALA A 86 0.84 12.92 13.22
C ALA A 86 0.27 12.68 14.61
N GLU A 87 1.11 12.54 15.64
CA GLU A 87 0.67 12.28 17.02
C GLU A 87 -0.21 13.40 17.62
N LYS A 88 -0.04 14.64 17.13
CA LYS A 88 -0.80 15.80 17.62
C LYS A 88 -2.12 16.01 16.90
N GLU A 89 -2.18 15.58 15.64
CA GLU A 89 -3.27 15.89 14.73
C GLU A 89 -4.24 14.72 14.54
N LEU A 90 -3.77 13.49 14.70
CA LEU A 90 -4.61 12.31 14.66
C LEU A 90 -5.46 12.17 15.93
N PRO A 91 -6.58 11.46 15.87
CA PRO A 91 -7.43 11.19 17.03
C PRO A 91 -6.64 10.58 18.21
N GLN A 92 -7.03 10.91 19.44
CA GLN A 92 -6.29 10.51 20.67
C GLN A 92 -6.18 8.98 20.87
N ASN A 93 -7.11 8.22 20.29
CA ASN A 93 -7.09 6.76 20.35
C ASN A 93 -6.10 6.14 19.37
N TYR A 94 -5.52 6.92 18.46
CA TYR A 94 -4.56 6.40 17.49
C TYR A 94 -3.17 6.20 18.11
N SER A 95 -2.47 5.23 17.56
CA SER A 95 -1.03 5.04 17.77
C SER A 95 -0.29 5.20 16.45
N VAL A 96 0.76 6.01 16.48
CA VAL A 96 1.70 6.19 15.36
C VAL A 96 2.98 5.45 15.74
N LEU A 97 3.16 4.26 15.20
CA LEU A 97 4.24 3.35 15.55
C LEU A 97 5.36 3.40 14.50
N ASN A 98 6.58 3.66 14.93
CA ASN A 98 7.76 3.75 14.05
C ASN A 98 9.05 3.48 14.84
N CYS A 99 10.19 3.46 14.17
CA CYS A 99 11.49 3.16 14.80
C CYS A 99 11.91 4.18 15.89
N HIS A 100 11.30 5.38 15.93
CA HIS A 100 11.61 6.39 16.95
C HIS A 100 10.84 6.18 18.27
N ASN A 101 9.87 5.26 18.28
CA ASN A 101 9.13 4.94 19.51
C ASN A 101 9.21 3.44 19.87
N GLU A 102 8.17 2.68 19.69
CA GLU A 102 8.10 1.29 20.18
C GLU A 102 8.16 0.24 19.05
N TYR A 103 8.17 0.68 17.79
CA TYR A 103 8.04 -0.21 16.65
C TYR A 103 9.42 -0.50 16.03
N GLU A 104 9.74 -1.76 15.93
CA GLU A 104 11.03 -2.24 15.44
C GLU A 104 10.95 -2.55 13.94
N ASP A 105 10.66 -1.50 13.14
CA ASP A 105 10.62 -1.56 11.69
C ASP A 105 10.97 -0.20 11.06
N LEU A 106 11.27 -0.21 9.77
CA LEU A 106 11.64 0.98 8.97
C LEU A 106 10.46 1.57 8.19
N LEU A 107 9.26 1.33 8.67
CA LEU A 107 8.02 1.95 8.20
C LEU A 107 7.29 2.60 9.39
N THR A 108 6.23 3.34 9.11
CA THR A 108 5.31 3.81 10.15
C THR A 108 3.98 3.10 10.01
N ARG A 109 3.48 2.55 11.12
CA ARG A 109 2.13 2.02 11.22
C ARG A 109 1.23 2.98 11.98
N VAL A 110 0.10 3.36 11.39
CA VAL A 110 -0.94 4.16 12.05
C VAL A 110 -2.13 3.27 12.32
N ILE A 111 -2.46 3.06 13.59
CA ILE A 111 -3.56 2.17 14.01
C ILE A 111 -4.54 2.90 14.91
N ASN A 112 -5.81 2.58 14.78
CA ASN A 112 -6.88 3.19 15.58
C ASN A 112 -6.90 2.67 17.03
N THR A 113 -6.57 1.39 17.23
CA THR A 113 -6.43 0.76 18.56
C THR A 113 -5.32 -0.28 18.51
N ARG A 114 -4.55 -0.40 19.60
CA ARG A 114 -3.44 -1.39 19.68
C ARG A 114 -3.93 -2.83 19.81
N HIS A 115 -5.12 -2.99 20.35
CA HIS A 115 -5.71 -4.29 20.63
C HIS A 115 -7.20 -4.26 20.30
N PRO A 116 -7.81 -5.41 19.99
CA PRO A 116 -9.25 -5.52 19.86
C PRO A 116 -9.98 -4.91 21.05
N THR A 117 -11.07 -4.20 20.78
CA THR A 117 -11.87 -3.55 21.81
C THR A 117 -13.36 -3.60 21.48
N PHE A 118 -14.19 -3.70 22.52
CA PHE A 118 -15.65 -3.67 22.41
C PHE A 118 -16.23 -2.40 23.04
N GLU A 119 -15.44 -1.33 23.14
CA GLU A 119 -15.92 -0.03 23.60
C GLU A 119 -16.89 0.56 22.57
N GLU A 120 -18.07 1.01 23.07
CA GLU A 120 -19.20 1.38 22.21
C GLU A 120 -18.89 2.54 21.26
N ASP A 121 -18.17 3.54 21.71
CA ASP A 121 -17.74 4.71 20.92
C ASP A 121 -16.78 4.31 19.78
N ILE A 122 -15.87 3.39 20.05
CA ILE A 122 -14.97 2.82 19.05
C ILE A 122 -15.76 1.99 18.04
N LEU A 123 -16.61 1.07 18.53
CA LEU A 123 -17.45 0.26 17.63
C LEU A 123 -18.35 1.11 16.74
N GLN A 124 -18.96 2.16 17.29
CA GLN A 124 -19.80 3.07 16.52
C GLN A 124 -19.02 3.81 15.45
N ARG A 125 -17.81 4.29 15.76
CA ARG A 125 -16.97 5.03 14.84
C ARG A 125 -16.42 4.15 13.72
N TYR A 126 -16.05 2.90 14.03
CA TYR A 126 -15.36 1.99 13.12
C TYR A 126 -16.27 0.85 12.63
N HIS A 127 -17.55 1.15 12.36
CA HIS A 127 -18.50 0.27 11.68
C HIS A 127 -18.69 -1.10 12.34
N GLN A 128 -18.68 -1.13 13.69
CA GLN A 128 -18.75 -2.36 14.50
C GLN A 128 -17.54 -3.29 14.29
N CYS A 129 -16.40 -2.76 13.83
CA CYS A 129 -15.13 -3.46 13.80
C CYS A 129 -14.50 -3.38 15.19
N TYR A 130 -14.39 -4.52 15.86
CA TYR A 130 -13.73 -4.63 17.17
C TYR A 130 -12.23 -4.92 17.06
N LEU A 131 -11.74 -5.16 15.86
CA LEU A 131 -10.33 -5.39 15.56
C LEU A 131 -9.57 -4.06 15.50
N GLY A 132 -8.29 -4.09 15.85
CA GLY A 132 -7.40 -2.97 15.55
C GLY A 132 -7.24 -2.84 14.04
N ALA A 133 -7.52 -1.65 13.54
CA ALA A 133 -7.44 -1.31 12.13
C ALA A 133 -6.36 -0.26 11.89
N GLY A 134 -5.69 -0.31 10.76
CA GLY A 134 -4.59 0.62 10.48
C GLY A 134 -4.09 0.60 9.06
N ILE A 135 -3.06 1.40 8.83
CA ILE A 135 -2.35 1.48 7.55
C ILE A 135 -0.86 1.48 7.77
N ASP A 136 -0.12 0.97 6.80
CA ASP A 136 1.33 1.06 6.75
C ASP A 136 1.77 2.20 5.83
N ILE A 137 2.75 2.98 6.29
CA ILE A 137 3.29 4.15 5.59
C ILE A 137 4.77 3.91 5.32
N PHE A 138 5.11 3.72 4.06
CA PHE A 138 6.46 3.43 3.62
C PHE A 138 7.22 4.70 3.22
N PRO A 139 8.39 4.96 3.82
CA PRO A 139 9.27 6.02 3.35
C PRO A 139 9.97 5.61 2.06
N LEU A 140 9.91 6.47 1.04
CA LEU A 140 10.69 6.32 -0.17
C LEU A 140 11.94 7.20 -0.09
N ASP A 141 13.09 6.55 -0.09
CA ASP A 141 14.39 7.18 0.01
C ASP A 141 15.03 7.44 -1.34
N TYR A 142 15.85 8.46 -1.42
CA TYR A 142 16.55 8.83 -2.63
C TYR A 142 17.76 7.94 -2.87
N MET A 143 17.87 7.40 -4.07
CA MET A 143 18.96 6.52 -4.45
C MET A 143 20.23 7.31 -4.74
N ALA A 144 21.39 6.75 -4.39
CA ALA A 144 22.69 7.33 -4.74
C ALA A 144 22.83 7.58 -6.24
N PRO A 145 23.54 8.67 -6.67
CA PRO A 145 23.61 9.06 -8.07
C PRO A 145 24.43 8.11 -8.96
N THR A 146 25.42 7.44 -8.41
CA THR A 146 26.26 6.53 -9.19
C THR A 146 26.10 5.08 -8.77
N LYS A 147 26.27 4.16 -9.72
CA LYS A 147 26.21 2.71 -9.43
C LYS A 147 27.20 2.27 -8.34
N LYS A 148 28.38 2.90 -8.27
CA LYS A 148 29.38 2.61 -7.25
C LYS A 148 28.87 3.00 -5.85
N GLU A 149 28.25 4.17 -5.73
CA GLU A 149 27.66 4.63 -4.48
C GLU A 149 26.41 3.81 -4.12
N GLN A 150 25.58 3.43 -5.09
CA GLN A 150 24.46 2.54 -4.90
C GLN A 150 24.90 1.20 -4.30
N GLU A 151 25.92 0.57 -4.86
CA GLU A 151 26.45 -0.70 -4.33
C GLU A 151 27.08 -0.54 -2.94
N ALA A 152 27.76 0.57 -2.69
CA ALA A 152 28.29 0.89 -1.35
C ALA A 152 27.18 1.08 -0.33
N HIS A 153 26.13 1.85 -0.68
CA HIS A 153 24.95 2.08 0.16
C HIS A 153 24.21 0.78 0.44
N LYS A 154 23.97 -0.04 -0.59
CA LYS A 154 23.34 -1.35 -0.47
C LYS A 154 24.12 -2.30 0.45
N THR A 155 25.43 -2.30 0.31
CA THR A 155 26.32 -3.12 1.15
C THR A 155 26.27 -2.66 2.61
N LEU A 156 26.27 -1.35 2.84
CA LEU A 156 26.15 -0.76 4.17
C LEU A 156 24.83 -1.14 4.84
N LEU A 157 23.70 -0.93 4.16
CA LEU A 157 22.37 -1.29 4.68
C LEU A 157 22.26 -2.79 5.01
N ARG A 158 22.76 -3.66 4.12
CA ARG A 158 22.79 -5.11 4.37
C ARG A 158 23.63 -5.47 5.58
N ALA A 159 24.78 -4.83 5.73
CA ALA A 159 25.65 -5.06 6.87
C ALA A 159 24.97 -4.67 8.19
N ILE A 160 24.32 -3.51 8.24
CA ILE A 160 23.62 -3.06 9.44
C ILE A 160 22.44 -4.00 9.77
N LEU A 161 21.57 -4.28 8.78
CA LEU A 161 20.40 -5.14 8.98
C LEU A 161 20.77 -6.60 9.35
N SER A 162 21.98 -7.06 9.02
CA SER A 162 22.44 -8.39 9.42
C SER A 162 22.68 -8.54 10.93
N PHE A 163 22.75 -7.44 11.68
CA PHE A 163 22.90 -7.47 13.14
C PHE A 163 21.59 -7.63 13.90
N GLU A 164 20.43 -7.42 13.23
CA GLU A 164 19.12 -7.54 13.86
C GLU A 164 18.91 -8.87 14.60
N PRO A 165 19.08 -10.07 13.97
CA PRO A 165 18.88 -11.33 14.67
C PRO A 165 19.90 -11.56 15.80
N ILE A 166 21.06 -10.91 15.74
CA ILE A 166 22.08 -11.02 16.78
C ILE A 166 21.68 -10.18 17.99
N LEU A 167 21.21 -8.94 17.76
CA LEU A 167 20.77 -8.05 18.84
C LEU A 167 19.44 -8.50 19.47
N SER A 168 18.67 -9.33 18.78
CA SER A 168 17.44 -9.95 19.28
C SER A 168 17.68 -11.22 20.09
N ASP A 169 18.90 -11.74 20.13
CA ASP A 169 19.24 -12.93 20.93
C ASP A 169 19.38 -12.57 22.42
N GLU A 170 18.41 -12.98 23.21
CA GLU A 170 18.41 -12.77 24.67
C GLU A 170 19.60 -13.46 25.39
N ASN A 171 20.25 -14.41 24.76
CA ASN A 171 21.39 -15.15 25.32
C ASN A 171 22.75 -14.63 24.85
N LEU A 172 22.80 -13.49 24.18
CA LEU A 172 24.03 -12.90 23.68
C LEU A 172 24.95 -12.50 24.86
N ASP A 173 26.18 -13.04 24.86
CA ASP A 173 27.15 -12.68 25.88
C ASP A 173 27.66 -11.23 25.72
N GLN A 174 28.12 -10.64 26.86
CA GLN A 174 28.51 -9.22 26.89
C GLN A 174 29.69 -8.90 25.98
N ALA A 175 30.66 -9.80 25.82
CA ALA A 175 31.81 -9.55 24.97
C ALA A 175 31.44 -9.53 23.50
N MET A 176 30.55 -10.43 23.09
CA MET A 176 29.98 -10.45 21.73
C MET A 176 29.11 -9.23 21.46
N LEU A 177 28.27 -8.84 22.42
CA LEU A 177 27.47 -7.62 22.34
C LEU A 177 28.36 -6.38 22.12
N ASP A 178 29.43 -6.21 22.93
CA ASP A 178 30.34 -5.07 22.81
C ASP A 178 31.06 -5.06 21.44
N GLN A 179 31.40 -6.22 20.89
CA GLN A 179 31.95 -6.33 19.55
C GLN A 179 30.94 -5.93 18.47
N VAL A 180 29.70 -6.43 18.53
CA VAL A 180 28.64 -6.11 17.61
C VAL A 180 28.34 -4.60 17.62
N LEU A 181 28.16 -4.02 18.80
CA LEU A 181 27.91 -2.59 18.94
C LEU A 181 29.07 -1.74 18.42
N SER A 182 30.30 -2.15 18.67
CA SER A 182 31.48 -1.47 18.12
C SER A 182 31.50 -1.46 16.59
N GLN A 183 31.09 -2.56 15.96
CA GLN A 183 30.95 -2.62 14.49
C GLN A 183 29.82 -1.76 13.97
N LEU A 184 28.65 -1.81 14.60
CA LEU A 184 27.52 -0.96 14.25
C LEU A 184 27.85 0.52 14.37
N GLU A 185 28.49 0.93 15.46
CA GLU A 185 28.94 2.31 15.68
C GLU A 185 29.89 2.78 14.59
N GLN A 186 30.79 1.90 14.15
CA GLN A 186 31.69 2.22 13.04
C GLN A 186 30.96 2.34 11.71
N LEU A 187 29.98 1.46 11.44
CA LEU A 187 29.20 1.48 10.19
C LEU A 187 28.25 2.69 10.11
N CYS A 188 27.56 2.99 11.20
CA CYS A 188 26.54 4.04 11.23
C CYS A 188 27.09 5.42 11.59
N GLY A 189 28.31 5.51 12.15
CA GLY A 189 28.90 6.76 12.62
C GLY A 189 28.24 7.34 13.87
N VAL A 190 27.47 6.54 14.62
CA VAL A 190 26.74 6.94 15.84
C VAL A 190 27.21 6.11 17.04
N LYS A 191 26.92 6.56 18.25
CA LYS A 191 27.17 5.82 19.48
C LYS A 191 25.87 5.25 20.03
N PHE A 192 25.93 3.99 20.46
CA PHE A 192 24.81 3.28 21.06
C PHE A 192 24.85 3.40 22.59
N ASP A 193 23.70 3.73 23.17
CA ASP A 193 23.50 3.64 24.62
C ASP A 193 23.33 2.17 25.02
N ARG A 194 24.30 1.63 25.73
CA ARG A 194 24.33 0.22 26.18
C ARG A 194 23.21 -0.11 27.19
N GLN A 195 22.58 0.89 27.80
CA GLN A 195 21.48 0.72 28.75
C GLN A 195 20.11 0.90 28.07
N GLY A 196 20.09 1.42 26.85
CA GLY A 196 18.87 1.63 26.07
C GLY A 196 18.43 0.39 25.29
N LYS A 197 17.29 0.49 24.61
CA LYS A 197 16.81 -0.54 23.67
C LYS A 197 17.68 -0.56 22.42
N LEU A 198 18.57 -1.53 22.32
CA LEU A 198 19.59 -1.59 21.27
C LEU A 198 19.01 -1.79 19.86
N ILE A 199 18.00 -2.65 19.73
CA ILE A 199 17.29 -2.88 18.48
C ILE A 199 16.69 -1.57 17.96
N LYS A 200 15.99 -0.83 18.81
CA LYS A 200 15.43 0.48 18.46
C LYS A 200 16.52 1.43 17.93
N GLN A 201 17.62 1.55 18.65
CA GLN A 201 18.74 2.41 18.24
C GLN A 201 19.35 1.97 16.90
N MET A 202 19.41 0.65 16.65
CA MET A 202 19.84 0.11 15.36
C MET A 202 18.89 0.53 14.22
N TYR A 203 17.56 0.45 14.44
CA TYR A 203 16.57 0.88 13.45
C TYR A 203 16.65 2.40 13.21
N GLU A 204 16.75 3.22 14.25
CA GLU A 204 16.96 4.66 14.12
C GLU A 204 18.24 5.01 13.32
N ALA A 205 19.34 4.33 13.60
CA ALA A 205 20.58 4.50 12.86
C ALA A 205 20.44 4.02 11.40
N THR A 206 19.73 2.91 11.17
CA THR A 206 19.46 2.39 9.84
C THR A 206 18.60 3.36 9.03
N GLU A 207 17.59 3.96 9.62
CA GLU A 207 16.77 4.99 8.96
C GLU A 207 17.63 6.18 8.53
N GLY A 208 18.55 6.64 9.37
CA GLY A 208 19.52 7.66 8.99
C GLY A 208 20.38 7.28 7.79
N VAL A 209 20.75 6.00 7.69
CA VAL A 209 21.48 5.48 6.52
C VAL A 209 20.58 5.36 5.29
N CYS A 210 19.30 4.97 5.43
CA CYS A 210 18.35 4.98 4.33
C CYS A 210 18.22 6.38 3.70
N ALA A 211 18.20 7.41 4.52
CA ALA A 211 18.02 8.82 4.14
C ALA A 211 19.31 9.58 3.77
N LEU A 212 20.40 8.90 3.43
CA LEU A 212 21.71 9.54 3.15
C LEU A 212 21.69 10.51 1.95
N TYR A 213 20.84 10.29 0.97
CA TYR A 213 20.79 11.09 -0.25
C TYR A 213 19.52 11.95 -0.30
N GLY A 214 19.64 13.11 -0.95
CA GLY A 214 18.53 14.06 -1.11
C GLY A 214 17.96 14.11 -2.54
N PRO A 215 16.86 14.86 -2.73
CA PRO A 215 16.18 14.94 -4.02
C PRO A 215 17.03 15.56 -5.14
N GLU A 216 18.00 16.41 -4.80
CA GLU A 216 18.88 17.06 -5.80
C GLU A 216 19.93 16.10 -6.35
N GLN A 217 20.14 14.96 -5.72
CA GLN A 217 21.18 13.99 -6.06
C GLN A 217 20.64 12.79 -6.82
N ALA A 218 19.32 12.62 -6.83
CA ALA A 218 18.68 11.38 -7.29
C ALA A 218 17.67 11.62 -8.40
N ASP A 219 17.63 10.72 -9.36
CA ASP A 219 16.57 10.56 -10.36
C ASP A 219 15.66 9.35 -10.05
N THR A 220 16.02 8.59 -9.03
CA THR A 220 15.37 7.34 -8.62
C THR A 220 15.15 7.35 -7.10
N VAL A 221 14.00 6.82 -6.68
CA VAL A 221 13.68 6.55 -5.28
C VAL A 221 13.54 5.05 -5.05
N MET A 222 13.66 4.64 -3.81
CA MET A 222 13.62 3.24 -3.40
C MET A 222 12.96 3.06 -2.05
N LEU A 223 12.36 1.91 -1.84
CA LEU A 223 12.10 1.42 -0.49
C LEU A 223 13.39 0.75 0.02
N ALA A 224 14.20 1.53 0.75
CA ALA A 224 15.60 1.23 1.00
C ALA A 224 15.87 -0.16 1.62
N PRO A 225 15.13 -0.66 2.63
CA PRO A 225 15.33 -1.99 3.19
C PRO A 225 15.06 -3.11 2.18
N ILE A 226 13.97 -3.00 1.44
CA ILE A 226 13.59 -4.00 0.41
C ILE A 226 14.56 -3.97 -0.75
N TRP A 227 14.94 -2.78 -1.21
CA TRP A 227 15.97 -2.64 -2.23
C TRP A 227 17.31 -3.23 -1.78
N ALA A 228 17.74 -2.94 -0.57
CA ALA A 228 19.00 -3.49 -0.06
C ALA A 228 18.96 -5.03 -0.05
N LYS A 229 17.87 -5.63 0.40
CA LYS A 229 17.72 -7.08 0.54
C LYS A 229 17.56 -7.80 -0.79
N TYR A 230 16.64 -7.32 -1.64
CA TYR A 230 16.17 -8.04 -2.82
C TYR A 230 16.54 -7.37 -4.16
N GLY A 231 16.95 -6.10 -4.16
CA GLY A 231 17.27 -5.34 -5.36
C GLY A 231 16.05 -4.82 -6.14
N VAL A 232 14.88 -4.85 -5.54
CA VAL A 232 13.60 -4.41 -6.11
C VAL A 232 13.03 -3.19 -5.38
N LYS A 233 11.84 -2.73 -5.74
CA LYS A 233 11.18 -1.54 -5.17
C LYS A 233 11.99 -0.27 -5.40
N THR A 234 12.30 -0.02 -6.65
CA THR A 234 12.92 1.21 -7.12
C THR A 234 12.05 1.83 -8.20
N TYR A 235 11.86 3.15 -8.14
CA TYR A 235 11.01 3.87 -9.07
C TYR A 235 11.69 5.15 -9.56
N PRO A 236 11.54 5.54 -10.83
CA PRO A 236 11.93 6.87 -11.27
C PRO A 236 11.26 7.94 -10.37
N LEU A 237 12.02 8.94 -9.94
CA LEU A 237 11.46 10.05 -9.13
C LEU A 237 10.30 10.75 -9.84
N THR A 238 10.25 10.71 -11.17
CA THR A 238 9.15 11.25 -11.97
C THR A 238 7.80 10.62 -11.64
N CYS A 239 7.76 9.37 -11.16
CA CYS A 239 6.53 8.73 -10.71
C CYS A 239 5.83 9.49 -9.57
N PHE A 240 6.56 10.30 -8.81
CA PHE A 240 6.04 11.03 -7.66
C PHE A 240 5.92 12.54 -7.89
N GLN A 241 6.09 13.00 -9.14
CA GLN A 241 5.92 14.43 -9.49
C GLN A 241 4.44 14.81 -9.60
N HIS A 242 3.62 13.92 -10.13
CA HIS A 242 2.20 14.14 -10.35
C HIS A 242 1.38 13.04 -9.70
N ALA A 243 0.32 13.45 -9.00
CA ALA A 243 -0.67 12.58 -8.38
C ALA A 243 -2.02 12.77 -9.05
N ILE A 244 -2.80 11.69 -9.12
CA ILE A 244 -4.20 11.73 -9.51
C ILE A 244 -5.05 11.14 -8.39
N LYS A 245 -6.26 11.66 -8.20
CA LYS A 245 -7.25 11.07 -7.29
C LYS A 245 -8.06 10.03 -8.04
N VAL A 246 -8.20 8.88 -7.42
CA VAL A 246 -9.04 7.80 -7.94
C VAL A 246 -9.96 7.31 -6.84
N ARG A 247 -11.11 6.77 -7.24
CA ARG A 247 -12.04 6.16 -6.32
C ARG A 247 -11.47 4.85 -5.79
N PHE A 248 -11.58 4.64 -4.47
CA PHE A 248 -11.23 3.41 -3.78
C PHE A 248 -12.32 3.12 -2.74
N GLU A 249 -13.12 2.08 -2.98
CA GLU A 249 -14.36 1.85 -2.24
C GLU A 249 -15.22 3.13 -2.20
N ASN A 250 -15.45 3.72 -1.06
CA ASN A 250 -16.27 4.94 -0.90
C ASN A 250 -15.46 6.23 -0.63
N ILE A 251 -14.13 6.18 -0.75
CA ILE A 251 -13.25 7.34 -0.63
C ILE A 251 -12.47 7.62 -1.91
N ASP A 252 -11.85 8.78 -2.00
CA ASP A 252 -10.88 9.09 -3.04
C ASP A 252 -9.47 9.05 -2.44
N ILE A 253 -8.56 8.33 -3.08
CA ILE A 253 -7.16 8.21 -2.68
C ILE A 253 -6.24 8.77 -3.75
N TRP A 254 -5.04 9.16 -3.34
CA TRP A 254 -4.00 9.60 -4.25
C TRP A 254 -3.20 8.41 -4.78
N ILE A 255 -3.02 8.34 -6.08
CA ILE A 255 -2.07 7.44 -6.74
C ILE A 255 -1.12 8.24 -7.62
N SER A 256 0.02 7.66 -7.96
CA SER A 256 0.91 8.22 -8.98
C SER A 256 0.20 8.34 -10.32
N ALA A 257 0.42 9.44 -11.06
CA ALA A 257 -0.03 9.52 -12.45
C ALA A 257 0.70 8.49 -13.34
N GLU A 258 1.88 8.00 -12.92
CA GLU A 258 2.67 6.96 -13.56
C GLU A 258 2.42 5.57 -12.94
N TYR A 259 1.22 5.34 -12.36
CA TYR A 259 0.84 4.10 -11.66
C TYR A 259 1.10 2.84 -12.49
N ASP A 260 0.90 2.90 -13.79
CA ASP A 260 1.12 1.77 -14.69
C ASP A 260 2.58 1.30 -14.68
N LYS A 261 3.54 2.22 -14.68
CA LYS A 261 4.96 1.90 -14.55
C LYS A 261 5.28 1.27 -13.20
N MET A 262 4.68 1.79 -12.13
CA MET A 262 4.88 1.25 -10.78
C MET A 262 4.35 -0.17 -10.69
N LEU A 263 3.12 -0.41 -11.13
CA LEU A 263 2.48 -1.73 -11.10
C LEU A 263 3.15 -2.75 -12.02
N GLN A 264 3.58 -2.33 -13.23
CA GLN A 264 4.34 -3.21 -14.13
C GLN A 264 5.71 -3.59 -13.53
N ASN A 265 6.38 -2.66 -12.87
CA ASN A 265 7.65 -2.92 -12.21
C ASN A 265 7.50 -3.89 -11.03
N GLU A 266 6.38 -3.82 -10.31
CA GLU A 266 6.11 -4.62 -9.12
C GLU A 266 5.55 -6.01 -9.45
N TYR A 267 4.53 -6.05 -10.30
CA TYR A 267 3.70 -7.24 -10.54
C TYR A 267 3.76 -7.74 -11.98
N GLY A 268 4.48 -7.06 -12.89
CA GLY A 268 4.48 -7.42 -14.31
C GLY A 268 3.11 -7.22 -14.94
N ASP A 269 2.48 -8.29 -15.42
CA ASP A 269 1.10 -8.27 -15.92
C ASP A 269 0.12 -8.19 -14.74
N TYR A 270 0.03 -7.02 -14.12
CA TYR A 270 -0.75 -6.77 -12.91
C TYR A 270 -2.27 -6.87 -13.12
N MET A 271 -2.75 -6.81 -14.37
CA MET A 271 -4.15 -7.03 -14.68
C MET A 271 -4.54 -8.51 -14.59
N ARG A 272 -3.57 -9.42 -14.63
CA ARG A 272 -3.80 -10.84 -14.38
C ARG A 272 -4.10 -11.07 -12.89
N ILE A 273 -5.24 -11.67 -12.61
CA ILE A 273 -5.65 -12.02 -11.24
C ILE A 273 -4.82 -13.20 -10.75
N ILE A 274 -4.14 -13.00 -9.61
CA ILE A 274 -3.41 -14.03 -8.88
C ILE A 274 -3.92 -13.97 -7.44
N LYS A 275 -4.63 -15.01 -7.00
CA LYS A 275 -5.20 -15.10 -5.65
C LYS A 275 -4.14 -15.58 -4.65
N GLY A 276 -4.15 -15.06 -3.43
CA GLY A 276 -3.28 -15.51 -2.34
C GLY A 276 -1.81 -15.12 -2.51
N GLY A 277 -1.52 -14.00 -3.16
CA GLY A 277 -0.16 -13.46 -3.36
C GLY A 277 0.38 -12.61 -2.21
N ALA A 278 -0.31 -12.52 -1.07
CA ALA A 278 0.15 -11.75 0.08
C ALA A 278 1.41 -12.34 0.70
N SER A 279 2.27 -11.46 1.23
CA SER A 279 3.51 -11.87 1.92
C SER A 279 3.28 -12.30 3.37
N HIS A 280 2.09 -12.08 3.91
CA HIS A 280 1.66 -12.47 5.24
C HIS A 280 0.46 -13.46 5.18
N ASP A 281 0.15 -14.08 6.30
CA ASP A 281 -1.01 -14.96 6.40
C ASP A 281 -2.31 -14.15 6.35
N TYR A 282 -3.18 -14.45 5.39
CA TYR A 282 -4.53 -13.92 5.31
C TYR A 282 -5.49 -14.80 6.11
N PRO A 283 -6.44 -14.26 6.87
CA PRO A 283 -6.55 -12.85 7.27
C PRO A 283 -5.66 -12.53 8.49
N CYS A 284 -5.35 -11.27 8.70
CA CYS A 284 -4.53 -10.75 9.79
C CYS A 284 -5.15 -10.91 11.20
N PHE A 285 -6.16 -11.74 11.36
CA PHE A 285 -6.93 -11.87 12.60
C PHE A 285 -6.31 -12.79 13.66
N ALA A 286 -5.36 -13.64 13.28
CA ALA A 286 -4.90 -14.72 14.17
C ALA A 286 -4.39 -14.23 15.53
N GLU A 287 -3.55 -13.21 15.54
CA GLU A 287 -3.05 -12.62 16.77
C GLU A 287 -4.14 -11.88 17.54
N GLN A 288 -5.01 -11.18 16.85
CA GLN A 288 -6.13 -10.44 17.44
C GLN A 288 -7.17 -11.40 18.02
N GLU A 289 -7.43 -12.53 17.36
CA GLU A 289 -8.27 -13.61 17.88
C GLU A 289 -7.70 -14.20 19.19
N ALA A 290 -6.39 -14.47 19.20
CA ALA A 290 -5.71 -14.97 20.39
C ALA A 290 -5.85 -13.97 21.56
N TYR A 291 -5.64 -12.69 21.29
CA TYR A 291 -5.82 -11.64 22.28
C TYR A 291 -7.24 -11.59 22.86
N VAL A 292 -8.28 -11.65 22.01
CA VAL A 292 -9.69 -11.65 22.45
C VAL A 292 -9.98 -12.87 23.33
N ARG A 293 -9.51 -14.06 22.96
CA ARG A 293 -9.70 -15.28 23.74
C ARG A 293 -9.05 -15.21 25.12
N GLU A 294 -7.87 -14.63 25.22
CA GLU A 294 -7.10 -14.53 26.44
C GLU A 294 -7.59 -13.41 27.37
N HIS A 295 -7.77 -12.21 26.82
CA HIS A 295 -8.00 -11.00 27.61
C HIS A 295 -9.47 -10.55 27.68
N LEU A 296 -10.29 -10.96 26.70
CA LEU A 296 -11.67 -10.53 26.56
C LEU A 296 -12.62 -11.76 26.42
N PRO A 297 -12.53 -12.79 27.28
CA PRO A 297 -13.22 -14.08 27.09
C PRO A 297 -14.76 -13.99 27.16
N LYS A 298 -15.33 -12.87 27.69
CA LYS A 298 -16.78 -12.60 27.66
C LYS A 298 -17.29 -12.19 26.26
N TYR A 299 -16.39 -11.86 25.36
CA TYR A 299 -16.68 -11.51 23.98
C TYR A 299 -16.08 -12.61 23.08
N PRO A 300 -16.83 -13.64 22.70
CA PRO A 300 -16.30 -14.70 21.85
C PRO A 300 -15.93 -14.13 20.47
N PHE A 301 -14.84 -14.61 19.94
CA PHE A 301 -14.50 -14.34 18.55
C PHE A 301 -15.47 -15.11 17.67
N GLU A 302 -16.32 -14.41 16.92
CA GLU A 302 -17.42 -15.03 16.16
C GLU A 302 -16.96 -15.63 14.84
N TYR A 303 -15.77 -15.24 14.36
CA TYR A 303 -15.27 -15.67 13.06
C TYR A 303 -14.04 -16.58 13.23
N THR A 304 -14.16 -17.81 12.74
CA THR A 304 -13.03 -18.72 12.61
C THR A 304 -12.74 -18.89 11.12
N PHE A 305 -11.65 -18.33 10.66
CA PHE A 305 -11.21 -18.49 9.28
C PHE A 305 -10.56 -19.87 9.10
N ASP A 306 -11.09 -20.70 8.21
CA ASP A 306 -10.44 -21.92 7.73
C ASP A 306 -9.94 -21.67 6.30
N LYS A 307 -8.64 -21.88 6.02
CA LYS A 307 -8.08 -21.80 4.66
C LYS A 307 -8.88 -22.62 3.63
N LYS A 308 -9.59 -23.66 4.08
CA LYS A 308 -10.53 -24.43 3.26
C LYS A 308 -11.75 -23.63 2.84
N ASP A 309 -12.11 -22.56 3.57
CA ASP A 309 -13.23 -21.69 3.20
C ASP A 309 -12.90 -20.85 1.96
N ILE A 310 -11.61 -20.66 1.63
CA ILE A 310 -11.16 -20.03 0.39
C ILE A 310 -11.34 -20.95 -0.82
N GLU A 311 -11.26 -22.28 -0.60
CA GLU A 311 -11.23 -23.28 -1.68
C GLU A 311 -12.63 -23.83 -2.00
N THR A 312 -13.64 -23.60 -1.15
CA THR A 312 -14.98 -24.16 -1.35
C THR A 312 -15.94 -23.16 -1.97
N GLU A 313 -16.10 -23.26 -3.30
CA GLU A 313 -17.14 -22.59 -4.09
C GLU A 313 -18.59 -22.86 -3.62
N GLU A 314 -18.81 -23.79 -2.68
CA GLU A 314 -20.12 -24.35 -2.39
C GLU A 314 -21.01 -23.48 -1.48
N ARG A 315 -20.48 -22.47 -0.78
CA ARG A 315 -21.27 -21.75 0.24
C ARG A 315 -22.17 -20.66 -0.30
N LEU A 316 -22.02 -20.20 -1.53
CA LEU A 316 -22.76 -19.06 -2.06
C LEU A 316 -23.30 -19.27 -3.48
N THR A 317 -23.77 -20.46 -3.79
CA THR A 317 -24.58 -20.74 -4.99
C THR A 317 -26.04 -20.27 -4.89
N ASP A 318 -26.39 -19.54 -3.82
CA ASP A 318 -27.69 -18.91 -3.71
C ASP A 318 -27.80 -17.75 -4.71
N SER A 319 -28.87 -17.78 -5.51
CA SER A 319 -29.19 -16.75 -6.50
C SER A 319 -29.24 -15.33 -5.94
N ARG A 320 -29.55 -15.16 -4.64
CA ARG A 320 -29.55 -13.86 -3.94
C ARG A 320 -28.14 -13.32 -3.74
N SER A 321 -27.15 -14.17 -3.43
CA SER A 321 -25.76 -13.77 -3.30
C SER A 321 -25.17 -13.37 -4.64
N GLN A 322 -25.52 -14.07 -5.71
CA GLN A 322 -25.13 -13.70 -7.08
C GLN A 322 -25.78 -12.41 -7.55
N GLU A 323 -27.03 -12.12 -7.15
CA GLU A 323 -27.68 -10.83 -7.45
C GLU A 323 -27.10 -9.68 -6.64
N ARG A 324 -26.71 -9.90 -5.36
CA ARG A 324 -25.99 -8.91 -4.55
C ARG A 324 -24.62 -8.59 -5.14
N VAL A 325 -23.84 -9.61 -5.47
CA VAL A 325 -22.53 -9.44 -6.13
C VAL A 325 -22.68 -8.67 -7.44
N ARG A 326 -23.68 -9.01 -8.26
CA ARG A 326 -24.01 -8.24 -9.47
C ARG A 326 -24.48 -6.82 -9.15
N GLY A 327 -25.21 -6.62 -8.06
CA GLY A 327 -25.64 -5.31 -7.57
C GLY A 327 -24.47 -4.44 -7.15
N ILE A 328 -23.50 -5.02 -6.41
CA ILE A 328 -22.26 -4.34 -5.98
C ILE A 328 -21.35 -4.08 -7.18
N LEU A 329 -21.12 -5.05 -8.04
CA LEU A 329 -20.37 -4.87 -9.29
C LEU A 329 -21.03 -3.82 -10.21
N ASN A 330 -22.38 -3.76 -10.26
CA ASN A 330 -23.07 -2.70 -10.99
C ASN A 330 -23.02 -1.35 -10.27
N TYR A 331 -22.90 -1.31 -8.94
CA TYR A 331 -22.67 -0.09 -8.19
C TYR A 331 -21.24 0.40 -8.38
N ASP A 332 -20.26 -0.50 -8.32
CA ASP A 332 -18.86 -0.22 -8.63
C ASP A 332 -18.68 0.23 -10.10
N ASN A 333 -19.43 -0.35 -11.03
CA ASN A 333 -19.49 0.13 -12.41
C ASN A 333 -20.18 1.50 -12.57
N ARG A 334 -20.98 1.96 -11.60
CA ARG A 334 -21.55 3.32 -11.60
C ARG A 334 -20.64 4.36 -10.96
N VAL A 335 -19.75 3.90 -10.11
CA VAL A 335 -18.65 4.67 -9.53
C VAL A 335 -17.35 4.24 -10.21
N GLN A 336 -17.41 4.06 -11.54
CA GLN A 336 -16.19 3.85 -12.31
C GLN A 336 -15.22 4.98 -12.00
N ILE A 337 -14.01 4.56 -11.59
CA ILE A 337 -12.83 5.39 -11.68
C ILE A 337 -12.89 6.04 -13.06
N GLN A 338 -13.16 7.34 -13.10
CA GLN A 338 -12.93 8.12 -14.31
C GLN A 338 -11.41 8.23 -14.49
N ILE A 339 -10.77 7.09 -14.76
CA ILE A 339 -9.52 7.11 -15.50
C ILE A 339 -10.00 7.57 -16.87
N GLN A 340 -9.87 8.86 -17.16
CA GLN A 340 -9.99 9.35 -18.52
C GLN A 340 -8.88 8.63 -19.29
N ARG A 341 -9.26 7.54 -19.96
CA ARG A 341 -8.35 6.89 -20.89
C ARG A 341 -8.21 7.85 -22.04
N GLU A 342 -7.04 8.40 -22.20
CA GLU A 342 -6.68 9.08 -23.42
C GLU A 342 -6.26 8.00 -24.44
N VAL A 343 -7.13 7.75 -25.39
CA VAL A 343 -6.84 6.84 -26.49
C VAL A 343 -6.33 7.67 -27.67
N LEU A 344 -5.04 7.55 -27.97
CA LEU A 344 -4.43 8.19 -29.12
C LEU A 344 -4.41 7.23 -30.30
N ILE A 345 -5.19 7.54 -31.34
CA ILE A 345 -5.24 6.74 -32.58
C ILE A 345 -4.37 7.42 -33.64
N LEU A 346 -3.31 6.73 -34.04
CA LEU A 346 -2.37 7.16 -35.07
C LEU A 346 -2.49 6.24 -36.31
N PRO A 347 -3.44 6.46 -37.23
CA PRO A 347 -3.52 5.64 -38.42
C PRO A 347 -2.32 5.93 -39.32
N TYR A 348 -1.54 4.89 -39.63
CA TYR A 348 -0.35 5.00 -40.46
C TYR A 348 -0.66 5.49 -41.90
N ARG A 349 -1.85 5.18 -42.42
CA ARG A 349 -2.37 5.65 -43.71
C ARG A 349 -3.88 5.87 -43.61
N ALA A 350 -4.42 6.77 -44.42
CA ALA A 350 -5.86 6.99 -44.49
C ALA A 350 -6.63 5.70 -44.86
N SER A 351 -6.02 4.80 -45.69
CA SER A 351 -6.59 3.50 -46.01
C SER A 351 -6.66 2.52 -44.84
N SER A 352 -5.87 2.75 -43.78
CA SER A 352 -5.88 1.92 -42.57
C SER A 352 -7.05 2.24 -41.63
N TRP A 353 -7.76 3.37 -41.87
CA TRP A 353 -8.88 3.81 -41.05
C TRP A 353 -9.98 2.75 -40.91
N LYS A 354 -10.31 2.09 -42.03
CA LYS A 354 -11.34 1.03 -42.04
C LYS A 354 -11.08 -0.09 -41.03
N ASN A 355 -9.81 -0.36 -40.74
CA ASN A 355 -9.43 -1.44 -39.84
C ASN A 355 -9.51 -1.03 -38.36
N ILE A 356 -9.48 0.27 -38.09
CA ILE A 356 -9.49 0.81 -36.72
C ILE A 356 -10.78 1.58 -36.42
N GLU A 357 -11.64 1.79 -37.38
CA GLU A 357 -12.91 2.51 -37.22
C GLU A 357 -13.84 1.86 -36.17
N ALA A 358 -13.85 0.53 -36.11
CA ALA A 358 -14.64 -0.21 -35.12
C ALA A 358 -14.14 0.04 -33.71
N VAL A 359 -12.83 0.03 -33.49
CA VAL A 359 -12.19 0.34 -32.21
C VAL A 359 -12.47 1.79 -31.83
N TRP A 360 -12.29 2.73 -32.77
CA TRP A 360 -12.60 4.15 -32.55
C TRP A 360 -14.05 4.37 -32.15
N ARG A 361 -15.01 3.72 -32.81
CA ARG A 361 -16.45 3.84 -32.48
C ARG A 361 -16.76 3.27 -31.11
N GLN A 362 -16.13 2.17 -30.73
CA GLN A 362 -16.29 1.54 -29.43
C GLN A 362 -15.73 2.44 -28.33
N GLU A 363 -14.54 2.95 -28.48
CA GLU A 363 -13.90 3.82 -27.49
C GLU A 363 -14.58 5.20 -27.41
N CYS A 364 -15.07 5.76 -28.52
CA CYS A 364 -15.90 6.98 -28.49
C CYS A 364 -17.27 6.80 -27.83
N ALA A 365 -17.78 5.59 -27.79
CA ALA A 365 -19.04 5.26 -27.11
C ALA A 365 -18.82 5.11 -25.58
N ASP A 366 -17.60 4.87 -25.15
CA ASP A 366 -17.24 4.78 -23.75
C ASP A 366 -17.06 6.19 -23.17
N LYS A 367 -17.96 6.57 -22.24
CA LYS A 367 -17.93 7.89 -21.59
C LYS A 367 -16.71 8.14 -20.71
N THR A 368 -15.91 7.09 -20.46
CA THR A 368 -14.66 7.17 -19.68
C THR A 368 -13.43 7.36 -20.57
N CYS A 369 -13.60 7.31 -21.90
CA CYS A 369 -12.54 7.47 -22.88
C CYS A 369 -12.58 8.86 -23.52
N HIS A 370 -11.44 9.54 -23.54
CA HIS A 370 -11.18 10.66 -24.43
C HIS A 370 -10.35 10.19 -25.61
N VAL A 371 -10.94 10.21 -26.81
CA VAL A 371 -10.27 9.67 -28.01
C VAL A 371 -9.74 10.83 -28.85
N THR A 372 -8.44 10.86 -29.05
CA THR A 372 -7.76 11.80 -29.96
C THR A 372 -7.25 11.06 -31.17
N VAL A 373 -7.66 11.48 -32.37
CA VAL A 373 -7.15 10.93 -33.64
C VAL A 373 -6.17 11.93 -34.24
N ILE A 374 -4.92 11.54 -34.37
CA ILE A 374 -3.90 12.35 -35.06
C ILE A 374 -3.61 11.69 -36.40
N LEU A 375 -3.92 12.41 -37.46
CA LEU A 375 -3.51 12.02 -38.81
C LEU A 375 -2.08 12.52 -39.05
N PRO A 376 -1.10 11.63 -39.28
CA PRO A 376 0.23 12.06 -39.67
C PRO A 376 0.15 12.83 -41.01
N PRO A 377 1.00 13.87 -41.19
CA PRO A 377 1.02 14.61 -42.44
C PRO A 377 1.29 13.65 -43.62
N TYR A 378 0.35 13.64 -44.54
CA TYR A 378 0.43 12.81 -45.74
C TYR A 378 1.38 13.49 -46.73
N TYR A 379 2.55 12.91 -46.93
CA TYR A 379 3.40 13.26 -48.05
C TYR A 379 3.03 12.33 -49.23
N GLU A 380 2.34 12.86 -50.24
CA GLU A 380 2.29 12.20 -51.55
C GLU A 380 3.72 12.06 -52.04
N LYS A 381 4.21 10.84 -52.23
CA LYS A 381 5.37 10.60 -53.05
C LYS A 381 4.95 10.97 -54.48
N THR A 382 5.28 12.18 -54.89
CA THR A 382 5.30 12.50 -56.31
C THR A 382 6.27 11.54 -56.97
N ALA A 383 5.89 11.00 -58.10
CA ALA A 383 6.62 9.98 -58.88
C ALA A 383 7.92 10.53 -59.51
N LEU A 384 8.72 11.23 -58.73
CA LEU A 384 10.05 11.70 -59.14
C LEU A 384 10.99 11.63 -57.94
N GLY A 385 11.67 10.46 -57.80
CA GLY A 385 12.71 10.21 -56.80
C GLY A 385 12.27 9.46 -55.56
#